data_22e212eff245a00f069b0f6b8c3722d9
#
_entry.id   22e212eff245a00f069b0f6b8c3722d9
#
_cell.length_a   1.000
_cell.length_b   1.000
_cell.length_c   1.000
_cell.angle_alpha   90.00
_cell.angle_beta   90.00
_cell.angle_gamma   90.00
#
_symmetry.space_group_name_H-M   'P 1'
#
loop_
_entity.id
_entity.type
_entity.pdbx_description
1 polymer ?
#
loop_
_entity_poly.entity_id
_entity_poly.type
_entity_poly.pdbx_seq_one_letter_code
_entity_poly.pdbx_strand_id
1 'polypeptide(L)'
;RAKILIKKHFDEKGFKNAEVTIVERDLADNKDQVDVDVMIDKKEKVKVHKITIDGNTVLSDKKLKRVMKKTNEKNKLVNLFRTKKFIEEKYEEDKQHIIDKYNELGYRDAQIVVDSVSPYDDRTVDVYMKIEEGDKYYLRNVTWVGNTIYASDWLNEQLRMKKGDVYNQKLMTERLTGDEDAIGNYYYNKGYVFYNLDPVEVNIDGDSIDLEMRIQEGPQASISKVRINGNDRLYENVVRRELRTKPGDLFSKEALERSYREIAQMGHFNPENIQPDVQPDPTNGTVDINWNLESKANDQVEFSAGWGQTGVIGKLSLKFTNFSMANLFHKSDNYRGFLPQGDGQTLTISGQTNGSYYQSYSVSFFDPWFGGKRPNSFSVSAFYSIQTDISSNYYNSAYMNNYYNYYSGYGNYYGGYNNNYESFYDPDKSIQMYGASIGWGKRLRWPDDYFTLSAELSYQRFILKDWSYLYIKLNNGEYM
;
A
#
# COMPACT_ATOMS: atom_id res chain seq x y z
N ARG A 1 -11.43 15.44 30.60
CA ARG A 1 -10.54 15.08 29.48
C ARG A 1 -11.14 13.92 28.67
N ALA A 2 -11.58 12.81 29.27
CA ALA A 2 -12.19 11.66 28.57
C ALA A 2 -13.40 12.05 27.72
N LYS A 3 -14.35 12.86 28.28
CA LYS A 3 -15.53 13.36 27.56
C LYS A 3 -15.16 14.09 26.25
N ILE A 4 -14.11 14.92 26.27
CA ILE A 4 -13.63 15.69 25.10
C ILE A 4 -13.06 14.74 24.05
N LEU A 5 -12.25 13.76 24.46
CA LEU A 5 -11.66 12.78 23.54
C LEU A 5 -12.72 11.90 22.87
N ILE A 6 -13.71 11.42 23.64
CA ILE A 6 -14.82 10.63 23.12
C ILE A 6 -15.64 11.48 22.14
N LYS A 7 -15.96 12.73 22.49
CA LYS A 7 -16.70 13.62 21.58
C LYS A 7 -15.92 13.86 20.29
N LYS A 8 -14.62 14.18 20.36
CA LYS A 8 -13.75 14.35 19.21
C LYS A 8 -13.76 13.12 18.29
N HIS A 9 -13.68 11.92 18.86
CA HIS A 9 -13.75 10.67 18.11
C HIS A 9 -15.06 10.52 17.32
N PHE A 10 -16.20 10.94 17.90
CA PHE A 10 -17.48 10.91 17.19
C PHE A 10 -17.60 12.01 16.14
N ASP A 11 -17.04 13.21 16.39
CA ASP A 11 -16.97 14.31 15.43
C ASP A 11 -16.18 13.89 14.18
N GLU A 12 -15.03 13.25 14.34
CA GLU A 12 -14.21 12.67 13.24
C GLU A 12 -14.98 11.64 12.39
N LYS A 13 -15.99 10.99 12.98
CA LYS A 13 -16.90 10.07 12.28
C LYS A 13 -18.14 10.73 11.68
N GLY A 14 -18.28 12.06 11.87
CA GLY A 14 -19.38 12.88 11.33
C GLY A 14 -20.60 12.95 12.25
N PHE A 15 -20.48 12.59 13.53
CA PHE A 15 -21.54 12.72 14.54
C PHE A 15 -21.35 14.00 15.38
N LYS A 16 -21.42 15.17 14.74
CA LYS A 16 -21.16 16.48 15.35
C LYS A 16 -22.04 16.76 16.61
N ASN A 17 -23.25 16.23 16.61
CA ASN A 17 -24.23 16.43 17.68
C ASN A 17 -24.17 15.33 18.76
N ALA A 18 -23.10 14.53 18.80
CA ALA A 18 -22.96 13.48 19.81
C ALA A 18 -22.91 14.06 21.22
N GLU A 19 -23.71 13.49 22.12
CA GLU A 19 -23.76 13.83 23.53
C GLU A 19 -23.08 12.73 24.34
N VAL A 20 -22.14 13.12 25.20
CA VAL A 20 -21.40 12.21 26.08
C VAL A 20 -21.65 12.65 27.51
N THR A 21 -22.23 11.75 28.31
CA THR A 21 -22.44 11.96 29.74
C THR A 21 -21.60 10.94 30.50
N ILE A 22 -20.79 11.41 31.42
CA ILE A 22 -19.98 10.60 32.32
C ILE A 22 -20.53 10.78 33.72
N VAL A 23 -20.92 9.68 34.36
CA VAL A 23 -21.41 9.65 35.72
C VAL A 23 -20.47 8.78 36.57
N GLU A 24 -19.92 9.35 37.59
CA GLU A 24 -19.07 8.65 38.54
C GLU A 24 -19.93 8.24 39.75
N ARG A 25 -19.77 7.01 40.22
CA ARG A 25 -20.43 6.48 41.41
C ARG A 25 -19.40 5.85 42.32
N ASP A 26 -19.44 6.24 43.58
CA ASP A 26 -18.59 5.62 44.59
C ASP A 26 -19.05 4.18 44.86
N LEU A 27 -18.13 3.25 44.92
CA LEU A 27 -18.40 1.87 45.31
C LEU A 27 -18.51 1.78 46.83
N ALA A 28 -19.63 1.25 47.31
CA ALA A 28 -19.93 1.16 48.75
C ALA A 28 -18.90 0.29 49.52
N ASP A 29 -18.25 -0.65 48.86
CA ASP A 29 -17.32 -1.62 49.45
C ASP A 29 -15.84 -1.26 49.31
N ASN A 30 -15.47 -0.24 48.52
CA ASN A 30 -14.07 0.12 48.34
C ASN A 30 -13.92 1.63 48.05
N LYS A 31 -13.40 2.37 49.01
CA LYS A 31 -13.27 3.84 48.97
C LYS A 31 -12.24 4.36 47.94
N ASP A 32 -11.38 3.48 47.43
CA ASP A 32 -10.31 3.82 46.45
C ASP A 32 -10.68 3.51 44.99
N GLN A 33 -11.93 3.07 44.76
CA GLN A 33 -12.43 2.75 43.41
C GLN A 33 -13.77 3.43 43.17
N VAL A 34 -13.95 3.90 41.94
CA VAL A 34 -15.20 4.49 41.45
C VAL A 34 -15.68 3.76 40.21
N ASP A 35 -16.97 3.51 40.09
CA ASP A 35 -17.60 3.08 38.83
C ASP A 35 -17.85 4.28 37.98
N VAL A 36 -17.44 4.19 36.70
CA VAL A 36 -17.62 5.25 35.72
C VAL A 36 -18.55 4.77 34.59
N ASP A 37 -19.78 5.27 34.63
CA ASP A 37 -20.73 5.04 33.54
C ASP A 37 -20.55 6.07 32.45
N VAL A 38 -20.23 5.61 31.23
CA VAL A 38 -20.10 6.46 30.06
C VAL A 38 -21.31 6.23 29.13
N MET A 39 -22.24 7.17 29.15
CA MET A 39 -23.42 7.16 28.30
C MET A 39 -23.16 8.01 27.05
N ILE A 40 -23.34 7.42 25.86
CA ILE A 40 -23.11 8.08 24.60
C ILE A 40 -24.36 8.03 23.73
N ASP A 41 -24.95 9.20 23.48
CA ASP A 41 -25.96 9.39 22.45
C ASP A 41 -25.29 10.02 21.23
N LYS A 42 -24.97 9.20 20.24
CA LYS A 42 -24.24 9.63 19.03
C LYS A 42 -25.08 10.46 18.06
N LYS A 43 -26.41 10.51 18.24
CA LYS A 43 -27.33 11.19 17.30
C LYS A 43 -27.11 10.74 15.84
N GLU A 44 -27.63 11.51 14.89
CA GLU A 44 -27.46 11.27 13.45
C GLU A 44 -26.17 11.92 12.91
N LYS A 45 -25.68 11.39 11.79
CA LYS A 45 -24.54 12.01 11.10
C LYS A 45 -25.00 13.30 10.42
N VAL A 46 -24.29 14.38 10.70
CA VAL A 46 -24.54 15.67 10.09
C VAL A 46 -23.98 15.70 8.66
N LYS A 47 -24.76 16.21 7.70
CA LYS A 47 -24.41 16.37 6.29
C LYS A 47 -24.44 17.84 5.90
N VAL A 48 -23.76 18.18 4.81
CA VAL A 48 -23.79 19.53 4.26
C VAL A 48 -25.04 19.70 3.36
N HIS A 49 -25.90 20.64 3.71
CA HIS A 49 -27.06 21.01 2.90
C HIS A 49 -26.62 21.91 1.74
N LYS A 50 -26.00 23.03 2.03
CA LYS A 50 -25.57 24.04 1.05
C LYS A 50 -24.22 24.64 1.44
N ILE A 51 -23.40 24.96 0.44
CA ILE A 51 -22.19 25.76 0.57
C ILE A 51 -22.38 27.06 -0.21
N THR A 52 -22.27 28.19 0.47
CA THR A 52 -22.34 29.53 -0.15
C THR A 52 -20.97 30.17 -0.04
N ILE A 53 -20.46 30.66 -1.15
CA ILE A 53 -19.16 31.34 -1.24
C ILE A 53 -19.37 32.70 -1.84
N ASP A 54 -18.91 33.73 -1.16
CA ASP A 54 -19.01 35.13 -1.60
C ASP A 54 -17.60 35.74 -1.75
N GLY A 55 -17.50 36.79 -2.58
CA GLY A 55 -16.24 37.51 -2.80
C GLY A 55 -15.30 36.86 -3.84
N ASN A 56 -15.67 35.73 -4.39
CA ASN A 56 -14.89 34.98 -5.38
C ASN A 56 -15.21 35.48 -6.81
N THR A 57 -14.41 36.40 -7.33
CA THR A 57 -14.56 36.95 -8.69
C THR A 57 -13.70 36.20 -9.72
N VAL A 58 -12.53 35.74 -9.33
CA VAL A 58 -11.56 35.06 -10.19
C VAL A 58 -11.93 33.59 -10.40
N LEU A 59 -12.37 32.93 -9.34
CA LEU A 59 -12.75 31.52 -9.36
C LEU A 59 -14.25 31.37 -9.14
N SER A 60 -14.93 30.69 -10.05
CA SER A 60 -16.36 30.40 -9.87
C SER A 60 -16.61 29.44 -8.70
N ASP A 61 -17.78 29.57 -8.05
CA ASP A 61 -18.26 28.66 -6.99
C ASP A 61 -18.08 27.18 -7.38
N LYS A 62 -18.40 26.86 -8.63
CA LYS A 62 -18.27 25.49 -9.14
C LYS A 62 -16.83 24.98 -9.11
N LYS A 63 -15.83 25.85 -9.40
CA LYS A 63 -14.42 25.51 -9.30
C LYS A 63 -14.01 25.34 -7.84
N LEU A 64 -14.37 26.27 -6.97
CA LEU A 64 -14.05 26.24 -5.54
C LEU A 64 -14.67 25.03 -4.85
N LYS A 65 -15.97 24.75 -5.07
CA LYS A 65 -16.63 23.56 -4.56
C LYS A 65 -16.02 22.25 -5.08
N ARG A 66 -15.38 22.26 -6.25
CA ARG A 66 -14.65 21.10 -6.77
C ARG A 66 -13.30 20.89 -6.07
N VAL A 67 -12.67 21.97 -5.65
CA VAL A 67 -11.42 21.96 -4.86
C VAL A 67 -11.68 21.39 -3.46
N MET A 68 -12.85 21.68 -2.88
CA MET A 68 -13.33 21.08 -1.63
C MET A 68 -13.66 19.58 -1.85
N LYS A 69 -12.66 18.71 -1.69
CA LYS A 69 -12.81 17.28 -1.99
C LYS A 69 -13.54 16.51 -0.89
N LYS A 70 -13.46 16.99 0.36
CA LYS A 70 -13.92 16.29 1.55
C LYS A 70 -15.24 16.83 2.11
N THR A 71 -15.59 18.09 1.81
CA THR A 71 -16.83 18.75 2.22
C THR A 71 -17.72 18.96 1.01
N ASN A 72 -18.80 18.18 0.87
CA ASN A 72 -19.64 18.21 -0.32
C ASN A 72 -21.12 18.30 0.01
N GLU A 73 -21.86 19.09 -0.79
CA GLU A 73 -23.31 19.26 -0.64
C GLU A 73 -24.10 17.96 -0.86
N LYS A 74 -25.09 17.74 -0.03
CA LYS A 74 -26.07 16.67 -0.15
C LYS A 74 -26.91 16.85 -1.43
N ASN A 75 -27.35 15.77 -2.04
CA ASN A 75 -28.32 15.77 -3.16
C ASN A 75 -27.82 16.32 -4.51
N LYS A 76 -26.52 16.53 -4.73
CA LYS A 76 -26.00 16.83 -6.07
C LYS A 76 -25.50 15.57 -6.74
N LEU A 77 -25.92 15.31 -7.99
CA LEU A 77 -25.52 14.16 -8.80
C LEU A 77 -23.99 14.07 -8.97
N VAL A 78 -23.33 15.23 -9.07
CA VAL A 78 -21.85 15.33 -9.18
C VAL A 78 -21.15 14.77 -7.94
N ASN A 79 -21.84 14.74 -6.79
CA ASN A 79 -21.31 14.27 -5.51
C ASN A 79 -21.75 12.84 -5.15
N LEU A 80 -22.24 12.04 -6.12
CA LEU A 80 -22.82 10.72 -5.86
C LEU A 80 -21.86 9.78 -5.10
N PHE A 81 -20.56 9.84 -5.44
CA PHE A 81 -19.51 9.01 -4.83
C PHE A 81 -18.62 9.77 -3.83
N ARG A 82 -18.96 11.01 -3.47
CA ARG A 82 -18.20 11.84 -2.54
C ARG A 82 -18.79 11.78 -1.13
N THR A 83 -17.93 12.00 -0.11
CA THR A 83 -18.35 12.12 1.27
C THR A 83 -19.23 13.36 1.45
N LYS A 84 -20.42 13.18 2.02
CA LYS A 84 -21.42 14.23 2.26
C LYS A 84 -21.54 14.59 3.74
N LYS A 85 -20.77 13.92 4.61
CA LYS A 85 -20.72 14.18 6.05
C LYS A 85 -19.95 15.46 6.29
N PHE A 86 -20.43 16.27 7.22
CA PHE A 86 -19.65 17.40 7.72
C PHE A 86 -18.71 16.89 8.81
N ILE A 87 -17.41 17.08 8.63
CA ILE A 87 -16.35 16.79 9.57
C ILE A 87 -15.48 18.04 9.63
N GLU A 88 -15.38 18.65 10.80
CA GLU A 88 -14.76 19.96 10.98
C GLU A 88 -13.30 19.99 10.54
N GLU A 89 -12.50 18.99 10.95
CA GLU A 89 -11.12 18.84 10.52
C GLU A 89 -10.97 18.76 8.98
N LYS A 90 -11.90 18.07 8.31
CA LYS A 90 -11.91 17.96 6.85
C LYS A 90 -12.36 19.24 6.15
N TYR A 91 -13.18 20.03 6.82
CA TYR A 91 -13.59 21.35 6.34
C TYR A 91 -12.42 22.34 6.45
N GLU A 92 -11.64 22.30 7.53
CA GLU A 92 -10.42 23.11 7.66
C GLU A 92 -9.40 22.78 6.55
N GLU A 93 -9.18 21.48 6.26
CA GLU A 93 -8.34 21.06 5.13
C GLU A 93 -8.86 21.60 3.79
N ASP A 94 -10.16 21.56 3.56
CA ASP A 94 -10.77 22.08 2.32
C ASP A 94 -10.67 23.61 2.21
N LYS A 95 -10.73 24.35 3.33
CA LYS A 95 -10.45 25.80 3.35
C LYS A 95 -9.01 26.10 2.90
N GLN A 96 -8.05 25.33 3.42
CA GLN A 96 -6.66 25.46 3.00
C GLN A 96 -6.47 25.15 1.51
N HIS A 97 -7.13 24.11 1.00
CA HIS A 97 -7.11 23.83 -0.44
C HIS A 97 -7.65 24.96 -1.32
N ILE A 98 -8.64 25.74 -0.82
CA ILE A 98 -9.14 26.93 -1.51
C ILE A 98 -8.04 27.98 -1.58
N ILE A 99 -7.40 28.30 -0.47
CA ILE A 99 -6.31 29.29 -0.42
C ILE A 99 -5.12 28.82 -1.30
N ASP A 100 -4.72 27.57 -1.20
CA ASP A 100 -3.68 26.99 -2.07
C ASP A 100 -4.02 27.16 -3.55
N LYS A 101 -5.32 27.06 -3.90
CA LYS A 101 -5.75 27.24 -5.29
C LYS A 101 -5.64 28.68 -5.77
N TYR A 102 -5.87 29.65 -4.90
CA TYR A 102 -5.62 31.07 -5.20
C TYR A 102 -4.12 31.35 -5.30
N ASN A 103 -3.33 30.79 -4.39
CA ASN A 103 -1.87 30.91 -4.41
C ASN A 103 -1.25 30.31 -5.68
N GLU A 104 -1.78 29.18 -6.19
CA GLU A 104 -1.40 28.64 -7.52
C GLU A 104 -1.60 29.64 -8.66
N LEU A 105 -2.58 30.54 -8.54
CA LEU A 105 -2.94 31.51 -9.56
C LEU A 105 -2.27 32.86 -9.35
N GLY A 106 -1.43 33.01 -8.32
CA GLY A 106 -0.71 34.22 -7.97
C GLY A 106 -1.42 35.14 -7.00
N TYR A 107 -2.55 34.76 -6.47
CA TYR A 107 -3.28 35.52 -5.47
C TYR A 107 -2.75 35.18 -4.07
N ARG A 108 -1.58 35.71 -3.76
CA ARG A 108 -0.82 35.42 -2.54
C ARG A 108 -1.58 35.83 -1.27
N ASP A 109 -2.28 36.97 -1.32
CA ASP A 109 -2.96 37.56 -0.17
C ASP A 109 -4.40 37.06 -0.02
N ALA A 110 -4.79 36.05 -0.81
CA ALA A 110 -6.12 35.46 -0.73
C ALA A 110 -6.36 34.83 0.66
N GLN A 111 -7.50 35.21 1.26
CA GLN A 111 -7.88 34.74 2.59
C GLN A 111 -9.39 34.55 2.72
N ILE A 112 -9.77 33.64 3.60
CA ILE A 112 -11.18 33.49 4.01
C ILE A 112 -11.40 34.36 5.24
N VAL A 113 -12.06 35.49 5.04
CA VAL A 113 -12.26 36.52 6.10
C VAL A 113 -13.45 36.21 7.01
N VAL A 114 -14.43 35.48 6.50
CA VAL A 114 -15.57 35.00 7.28
C VAL A 114 -15.85 33.56 6.88
N ASP A 115 -15.99 32.71 7.86
CA ASP A 115 -16.59 31.38 7.68
C ASP A 115 -17.58 31.09 8.79
N SER A 116 -18.67 30.46 8.47
CA SER A 116 -19.65 30.02 9.44
C SER A 116 -20.35 28.74 9.04
N VAL A 117 -20.62 27.93 10.02
CA VAL A 117 -21.36 26.66 9.88
C VAL A 117 -22.59 26.77 10.76
N SER A 118 -23.77 26.87 10.17
CA SER A 118 -25.04 27.01 10.87
C SER A 118 -25.93 25.78 10.68
N PRO A 119 -26.65 25.31 11.70
CA PRO A 119 -27.65 24.26 11.54
C PRO A 119 -28.75 24.71 10.56
N TYR A 120 -29.04 23.87 9.57
CA TYR A 120 -30.21 24.05 8.71
C TYR A 120 -31.38 23.22 9.23
N ASP A 121 -31.13 21.98 9.62
CA ASP A 121 -32.04 21.07 10.31
C ASP A 121 -31.25 20.17 11.28
N ASP A 122 -31.92 19.23 11.94
CA ASP A 122 -31.31 18.31 12.93
C ASP A 122 -30.18 17.43 12.34
N ARG A 123 -30.11 17.31 11.02
CA ARG A 123 -29.20 16.39 10.29
C ARG A 123 -28.33 17.08 9.27
N THR A 124 -28.52 18.40 9.04
CA THR A 124 -27.78 19.13 8.02
C THR A 124 -27.35 20.52 8.49
N VAL A 125 -26.25 20.99 7.89
CA VAL A 125 -25.67 22.31 8.13
C VAL A 125 -25.52 23.07 6.82
N ASP A 126 -25.65 24.38 6.90
CA ASP A 126 -25.25 25.31 5.87
C ASP A 126 -23.86 25.86 6.19
N VAL A 127 -23.02 25.92 5.16
CA VAL A 127 -21.67 26.47 5.22
C VAL A 127 -21.65 27.78 4.42
N TYR A 128 -21.19 28.81 5.05
CA TYR A 128 -20.97 30.13 4.42
C TYR A 128 -19.51 30.52 4.57
N MET A 129 -18.89 30.99 3.49
CA MET A 129 -17.56 31.58 3.52
C MET A 129 -17.48 32.81 2.64
N LYS A 130 -16.74 33.82 3.09
CA LYS A 130 -16.42 35.04 2.34
C LYS A 130 -14.92 35.08 2.08
N ILE A 131 -14.56 35.22 0.81
CA ILE A 131 -13.16 35.24 0.35
C ILE A 131 -12.81 36.70 -0.02
N GLU A 132 -11.63 37.13 0.40
CA GLU A 132 -10.93 38.28 -0.14
C GLU A 132 -9.76 37.76 -0.97
N GLU A 133 -9.83 38.00 -2.30
CA GLU A 133 -8.89 37.38 -3.25
C GLU A 133 -7.52 38.09 -3.26
N GLY A 134 -7.49 39.40 -2.93
CA GLY A 134 -6.28 40.21 -3.03
C GLY A 134 -5.86 40.46 -4.48
N ASP A 135 -4.64 40.95 -4.66
CA ASP A 135 -4.05 41.24 -5.95
C ASP A 135 -3.28 40.05 -6.49
N LYS A 136 -3.11 40.02 -7.81
CA LYS A 136 -2.33 38.98 -8.48
C LYS A 136 -0.88 39.42 -8.63
N TYR A 137 0.05 38.59 -8.17
CA TYR A 137 1.49 38.85 -8.18
C TYR A 137 2.25 38.03 -9.21
N TYR A 138 3.36 38.61 -9.68
CA TYR A 138 4.30 38.02 -10.64
C TYR A 138 5.72 38.01 -10.08
N LEU A 139 6.49 37.03 -10.46
CA LEU A 139 7.88 36.93 -10.09
C LEU A 139 8.75 37.86 -10.91
N ARG A 140 9.42 38.81 -10.27
CA ARG A 140 10.31 39.77 -10.94
C ARG A 140 11.74 39.30 -10.95
N ASN A 141 12.25 38.83 -9.81
CA ASN A 141 13.62 38.36 -9.68
C ASN A 141 13.74 37.26 -8.63
N VAL A 142 14.73 36.34 -8.81
CA VAL A 142 15.12 35.33 -7.83
C VAL A 142 16.61 35.40 -7.64
N THR A 143 17.04 35.65 -6.42
CA THR A 143 18.44 35.66 -6.01
C THR A 143 18.73 34.55 -5.01
N TRP A 144 19.90 33.94 -5.10
CA TRP A 144 20.32 32.88 -4.22
C TRP A 144 21.48 33.38 -3.35
N VAL A 145 21.40 33.17 -2.06
CA VAL A 145 22.41 33.58 -1.07
C VAL A 145 22.77 32.39 -0.20
N GLY A 146 24.08 32.17 -0.04
CA GLY A 146 24.64 31.09 0.79
C GLY A 146 24.81 29.74 0.09
N ASN A 147 24.50 29.66 -1.21
CA ASN A 147 24.68 28.46 -2.01
C ASN A 147 26.12 28.34 -2.49
N THR A 148 26.88 27.38 -1.95
CA THR A 148 28.27 27.08 -2.35
C THR A 148 28.42 25.76 -3.08
N ILE A 149 27.49 24.82 -2.85
CA ILE A 149 27.52 23.46 -3.40
C ILE A 149 26.91 23.41 -4.80
N TYR A 150 25.83 24.15 -5.02
CA TYR A 150 25.14 24.23 -6.31
C TYR A 150 25.14 25.65 -6.83
N ALA A 151 25.45 25.83 -8.12
CA ALA A 151 25.43 27.14 -8.76
C ALA A 151 23.99 27.71 -8.84
N SER A 152 23.87 29.03 -8.76
CA SER A 152 22.56 29.72 -8.80
C SER A 152 21.79 29.42 -10.09
N ASP A 153 22.48 29.29 -11.24
CA ASP A 153 21.83 28.98 -12.51
C ASP A 153 21.19 27.59 -12.47
N TRP A 154 21.90 26.61 -11.90
CA TRP A 154 21.35 25.25 -11.74
C TRP A 154 20.15 25.24 -10.77
N LEU A 155 20.24 25.99 -9.65
CA LEU A 155 19.12 26.12 -8.71
C LEU A 155 17.89 26.77 -9.36
N ASN A 156 18.08 27.77 -10.22
CA ASN A 156 17.01 28.39 -11.00
C ASN A 156 16.33 27.39 -11.96
N GLU A 157 17.14 26.52 -12.60
CA GLU A 157 16.59 25.46 -13.46
C GLU A 157 15.74 24.45 -12.65
N GLN A 158 16.19 24.10 -11.44
CA GLN A 158 15.45 23.20 -10.57
C GLN A 158 14.18 23.83 -9.99
N LEU A 159 14.20 25.13 -9.71
CA LEU A 159 13.05 25.87 -9.20
C LEU A 159 11.90 25.92 -10.22
N ARG A 160 12.20 25.90 -11.52
CA ARG A 160 11.23 25.93 -12.64
C ARG A 160 10.30 27.14 -12.60
N MET A 161 10.72 28.24 -12.00
CA MET A 161 10.03 29.51 -12.00
C MET A 161 10.93 30.57 -12.62
N LYS A 162 10.39 31.37 -13.54
CA LYS A 162 11.15 32.36 -14.29
C LYS A 162 10.61 33.76 -14.05
N LYS A 163 11.44 34.76 -14.31
CA LYS A 163 11.03 36.16 -14.31
C LYS A 163 9.81 36.36 -15.22
N GLY A 164 8.78 37.01 -14.71
CA GLY A 164 7.50 37.26 -15.39
C GLY A 164 6.45 36.16 -15.20
N ASP A 165 6.82 35.02 -14.63
CA ASP A 165 5.84 33.99 -14.28
C ASP A 165 4.92 34.49 -13.14
N VAL A 166 3.73 33.91 -13.08
CA VAL A 166 2.83 34.11 -11.95
C VAL A 166 3.50 33.61 -10.69
N TYR A 167 3.43 34.41 -9.61
CA TYR A 167 3.96 34.00 -8.32
C TYR A 167 3.16 32.83 -7.74
N ASN A 168 3.60 31.63 -8.03
CA ASN A 168 2.95 30.39 -7.63
C ASN A 168 3.63 29.83 -6.38
N GLN A 169 3.13 30.19 -5.22
CA GLN A 169 3.70 29.79 -3.92
C GLN A 169 3.62 28.27 -3.70
N LYS A 170 2.59 27.62 -4.23
CA LYS A 170 2.48 26.17 -4.14
C LYS A 170 3.56 25.48 -4.96
N LEU A 171 3.74 25.88 -6.23
CA LEU A 171 4.81 25.33 -7.07
C LEU A 171 6.18 25.56 -6.41
N MET A 172 6.41 26.76 -5.85
CA MET A 172 7.65 27.06 -5.14
C MET A 172 7.88 26.05 -4.00
N THR A 173 6.90 25.82 -3.14
CA THR A 173 7.00 24.87 -2.03
C THR A 173 7.25 23.45 -2.53
N GLU A 174 6.54 23.01 -3.58
CA GLU A 174 6.73 21.70 -4.21
C GLU A 174 8.18 21.55 -4.72
N ARG A 175 8.68 22.56 -5.44
CA ARG A 175 10.05 22.54 -5.99
C ARG A 175 11.14 22.66 -4.94
N LEU A 176 10.88 23.29 -3.80
CA LEU A 176 11.84 23.39 -2.71
C LEU A 176 11.91 22.13 -1.84
N THR A 177 10.75 21.51 -1.54
CA THR A 177 10.66 20.45 -0.52
C THR A 177 9.75 19.27 -0.87
N GLY A 178 8.72 19.46 -1.72
CA GLY A 178 7.61 18.51 -1.89
C GLY A 178 7.87 17.43 -2.94
N ASP A 179 8.50 17.77 -4.05
CA ASP A 179 8.73 16.84 -5.16
C ASP A 179 9.87 15.85 -4.86
N GLU A 180 9.88 14.72 -5.57
CA GLU A 180 11.00 13.77 -5.49
C GLU A 180 12.32 14.43 -5.95
N ASP A 181 12.25 15.30 -6.95
CA ASP A 181 13.38 16.10 -7.47
C ASP A 181 13.38 17.53 -6.90
N ALA A 182 12.87 17.73 -5.68
CA ALA A 182 12.96 18.99 -4.97
C ALA A 182 14.39 19.38 -4.63
N ILE A 183 14.66 20.68 -4.62
CA ILE A 183 16.00 21.23 -4.34
C ILE A 183 16.56 20.69 -3.02
N GLY A 184 15.76 20.65 -1.95
CA GLY A 184 16.18 20.11 -0.66
C GLY A 184 16.64 18.66 -0.71
N ASN A 185 16.06 17.83 -1.58
CA ASN A 185 16.42 16.42 -1.70
C ASN A 185 17.83 16.25 -2.29
N TYR A 186 18.29 17.13 -3.18
CA TYR A 186 19.66 17.09 -3.68
C TYR A 186 20.69 17.35 -2.58
N TYR A 187 20.39 18.25 -1.63
CA TYR A 187 21.23 18.48 -0.46
C TYR A 187 21.17 17.28 0.50
N TYR A 188 19.98 16.80 0.86
CA TYR A 188 19.82 15.65 1.76
C TYR A 188 20.47 14.38 1.22
N ASN A 189 20.44 14.16 -0.10
CA ASN A 189 21.07 12.98 -0.72
C ASN A 189 22.60 13.04 -0.73
N LYS A 190 23.16 14.22 -0.50
CA LYS A 190 24.62 14.42 -0.32
C LYS A 190 25.04 14.57 1.14
N GLY A 191 24.17 14.26 2.09
CA GLY A 191 24.50 14.29 3.52
C GLY A 191 24.32 15.64 4.21
N TYR A 192 23.79 16.65 3.54
CA TYR A 192 23.58 17.98 4.15
C TYR A 192 22.29 17.98 4.98
N VAL A 193 22.29 17.27 6.10
CA VAL A 193 21.10 17.12 6.96
C VAL A 193 20.74 18.42 7.68
N PHE A 194 21.73 19.29 7.90
CA PHE A 194 21.54 20.58 8.55
C PHE A 194 21.17 21.69 7.56
N TYR A 195 20.95 21.33 6.30
CA TYR A 195 20.49 22.24 5.27
C TYR A 195 19.15 22.87 5.65
N ASN A 196 19.08 24.19 5.45
CA ASN A 196 17.87 24.96 5.55
C ASN A 196 17.78 25.95 4.38
N LEU A 197 16.59 26.13 3.83
CA LEU A 197 16.30 27.09 2.79
C LEU A 197 15.10 27.91 3.21
N ASP A 198 15.26 29.24 3.23
CA ASP A 198 14.23 30.19 3.58
C ASP A 198 13.98 31.14 2.39
N PRO A 199 12.85 31.02 1.69
CA PRO A 199 12.46 31.93 0.64
C PRO A 199 11.93 33.24 1.26
N VAL A 200 12.62 34.35 1.05
CA VAL A 200 12.25 35.66 1.59
C VAL A 200 11.82 36.59 0.48
N GLU A 201 10.65 37.20 0.62
CA GLU A 201 10.20 38.26 -0.24
C GLU A 201 10.88 39.57 0.19
N VAL A 202 11.88 40.01 -0.57
CA VAL A 202 12.72 41.16 -0.17
C VAL A 202 12.18 42.48 -0.69
N ASN A 203 11.38 42.46 -1.75
CA ASN A 203 10.75 43.67 -2.30
C ASN A 203 9.46 43.32 -3.04
N ILE A 204 8.49 44.20 -2.89
CA ILE A 204 7.22 44.16 -3.61
C ILE A 204 7.03 45.54 -4.26
N ASP A 205 6.97 45.55 -5.58
CA ASP A 205 6.81 46.79 -6.38
C ASP A 205 5.59 46.61 -7.29
N GLY A 206 4.48 47.21 -6.87
CA GLY A 206 3.18 47.03 -7.49
C GLY A 206 2.72 45.56 -7.41
N ASP A 207 2.63 44.89 -8.55
CA ASP A 207 2.24 43.49 -8.69
C ASP A 207 3.45 42.50 -8.80
N SER A 208 4.67 42.98 -8.57
CA SER A 208 5.89 42.27 -8.84
C SER A 208 6.66 41.98 -7.55
N ILE A 209 7.11 40.75 -7.38
CA ILE A 209 7.82 40.24 -6.18
C ILE A 209 9.26 39.86 -6.54
N ASP A 210 10.20 40.35 -5.72
CA ASP A 210 11.59 39.85 -5.70
C ASP A 210 11.78 38.86 -4.57
N LEU A 211 12.32 37.69 -4.90
CA LEU A 211 12.63 36.62 -3.96
C LEU A 211 14.13 36.54 -3.70
N GLU A 212 14.49 36.38 -2.45
CA GLU A 212 15.83 35.99 -2.02
C GLU A 212 15.76 34.63 -1.34
N MET A 213 16.36 33.63 -1.99
CA MET A 213 16.46 32.25 -1.49
C MET A 213 17.70 32.14 -0.59
N ARG A 214 17.48 32.17 0.72
CA ARG A 214 18.53 32.10 1.73
C ARG A 214 18.83 30.65 2.07
N ILE A 215 20.01 30.17 1.71
CA ILE A 215 20.46 28.82 1.97
C ILE A 215 21.49 28.81 3.09
N GLN A 216 21.27 27.92 4.05
CA GLN A 216 22.27 27.49 5.01
C GLN A 216 22.57 26.03 4.74
N GLU A 217 23.71 25.76 4.10
CA GLU A 217 24.04 24.39 3.66
C GLU A 217 24.45 23.49 4.84
N GLY A 218 25.14 24.06 5.83
CA GLY A 218 25.68 23.33 6.96
C GLY A 218 26.74 22.29 6.59
N PRO A 219 27.30 21.55 7.56
CA PRO A 219 28.24 20.45 7.29
C PRO A 219 27.51 19.21 6.79
N GLN A 220 28.22 18.34 6.06
CA GLN A 220 27.78 17.00 5.76
C GLN A 220 27.74 16.15 7.03
N ALA A 221 26.75 15.28 7.16
CA ALA A 221 26.61 14.34 8.25
C ALA A 221 26.75 12.90 7.78
N SER A 222 27.51 12.12 8.53
CA SER A 222 27.60 10.67 8.37
C SER A 222 26.67 9.95 9.34
N ILE A 223 26.25 8.75 8.98
CA ILE A 223 25.41 7.92 9.84
C ILE A 223 26.29 7.33 10.95
N SER A 224 26.00 7.66 12.21
CA SER A 224 26.71 7.12 13.37
C SER A 224 26.15 5.75 13.78
N LYS A 225 24.84 5.68 14.00
CA LYS A 225 24.19 4.45 14.48
C LYS A 225 22.88 4.21 13.75
N VAL A 226 22.61 2.92 13.51
CA VAL A 226 21.33 2.46 12.99
C VAL A 226 20.77 1.44 13.97
N ARG A 227 19.65 1.77 14.62
CA ARG A 227 18.95 0.90 15.56
C ARG A 227 17.65 0.40 14.94
N ILE A 228 17.29 -0.82 15.28
CA ILE A 228 16.06 -1.49 14.81
C ILE A 228 15.29 -1.93 16.06
N ASN A 229 14.04 -1.49 16.18
CA ASN A 229 13.17 -1.78 17.31
C ASN A 229 11.87 -2.40 16.79
N GLY A 230 11.27 -3.33 17.54
CA GLY A 230 9.97 -3.91 17.22
C GLY A 230 10.01 -5.05 16.19
N ASN A 231 11.18 -5.63 15.95
CA ASN A 231 11.38 -6.80 15.08
C ASN A 231 11.22 -8.12 15.84
N ASP A 232 10.23 -8.23 16.74
CA ASP A 232 10.07 -9.32 17.71
C ASP A 232 9.95 -10.72 17.08
N ARG A 233 9.57 -10.81 15.80
CA ARG A 233 9.34 -12.08 15.07
C ARG A 233 10.46 -12.46 14.12
N LEU A 234 11.29 -11.51 13.69
CA LEU A 234 12.42 -11.73 12.81
C LEU A 234 13.74 -11.49 13.54
N TYR A 235 14.78 -12.17 13.10
CA TYR A 235 16.13 -11.82 13.54
C TYR A 235 16.53 -10.45 13.01
N GLU A 236 17.26 -9.69 13.80
CA GLU A 236 17.70 -8.34 13.45
C GLU A 236 18.47 -8.30 12.13
N ASN A 237 19.35 -9.27 11.89
CA ASN A 237 20.12 -9.37 10.66
C ASN A 237 19.27 -9.48 9.41
N VAL A 238 18.06 -10.05 9.50
CA VAL A 238 17.12 -10.17 8.39
C VAL A 238 16.58 -8.81 7.98
N VAL A 239 16.30 -7.94 8.93
CA VAL A 239 15.88 -6.56 8.66
C VAL A 239 17.08 -5.71 8.24
N ARG A 240 18.19 -5.81 8.98
CA ARG A 240 19.39 -4.98 8.78
C ARG A 240 19.99 -5.15 7.39
N ARG A 241 19.94 -6.35 6.80
CA ARG A 241 20.47 -6.61 5.44
C ARG A 241 19.69 -5.91 4.33
N GLU A 242 18.43 -5.53 4.57
CA GLU A 242 17.61 -4.78 3.62
C GLU A 242 17.87 -3.28 3.67
N LEU A 243 18.50 -2.78 4.74
CA LEU A 243 18.79 -1.36 4.90
C LEU A 243 19.87 -0.89 3.94
N ARG A 244 19.62 0.24 3.31
CA ARG A 244 20.59 0.98 2.45
C ARG A 244 21.38 2.01 3.23
N THR A 245 20.96 2.30 4.45
CA THR A 245 21.63 3.21 5.38
C THR A 245 22.50 2.41 6.34
N LYS A 246 23.81 2.65 6.30
CA LYS A 246 24.78 1.93 7.13
C LYS A 246 25.61 2.90 7.95
N PRO A 247 26.03 2.53 9.17
CA PRO A 247 26.99 3.32 9.92
C PRO A 247 28.27 3.58 9.12
N GLY A 248 28.71 4.83 9.11
CA GLY A 248 29.88 5.31 8.35
C GLY A 248 29.58 5.86 6.96
N ASP A 249 28.41 5.57 6.38
CA ASP A 249 27.98 6.17 5.10
C ASP A 249 27.53 7.62 5.33
N LEU A 250 27.62 8.47 4.30
CA LEU A 250 26.94 9.76 4.31
C LEU A 250 25.42 9.55 4.37
N PHE A 251 24.76 10.44 5.09
CA PHE A 251 23.31 10.44 5.09
C PHE A 251 22.74 10.67 3.67
N SER A 252 21.73 9.93 3.31
CA SER A 252 20.99 10.09 2.07
C SER A 252 19.50 9.83 2.32
N LYS A 253 18.65 10.81 1.98
CA LYS A 253 17.20 10.67 2.07
C LYS A 253 16.68 9.58 1.13
N GLU A 254 17.23 9.51 -0.09
CA GLU A 254 16.91 8.47 -1.06
C GLU A 254 17.21 7.06 -0.51
N ALA A 255 18.38 6.89 0.12
CA ALA A 255 18.76 5.62 0.75
C ALA A 255 17.85 5.27 1.94
N LEU A 256 17.40 6.27 2.71
CA LEU A 256 16.43 6.10 3.79
C LEU A 256 15.05 5.66 3.27
N GLU A 257 14.52 6.37 2.28
CA GLU A 257 13.25 6.05 1.63
C GLU A 257 13.28 4.68 0.95
N ARG A 258 14.41 4.34 0.35
CA ARG A 258 14.59 3.01 -0.22
C ARG A 258 14.59 1.92 0.85
N SER A 259 15.27 2.15 1.97
CA SER A 259 15.24 1.23 3.12
C SER A 259 13.81 1.05 3.64
N TYR A 260 13.03 2.14 3.73
CA TYR A 260 11.61 2.06 4.08
C TYR A 260 10.83 1.16 3.12
N ARG A 261 10.99 1.34 1.81
CA ARG A 261 10.30 0.52 0.80
C ARG A 261 10.70 -0.96 0.88
N GLU A 262 12.00 -1.25 1.05
CA GLU A 262 12.50 -2.63 1.20
C GLU A 262 11.89 -3.30 2.45
N ILE A 263 11.85 -2.62 3.61
CA ILE A 263 11.23 -3.14 4.83
C ILE A 263 9.71 -3.36 4.64
N ALA A 264 9.01 -2.41 4.02
CA ALA A 264 7.57 -2.52 3.77
C ALA A 264 7.24 -3.71 2.84
N GLN A 265 8.07 -3.94 1.82
CA GLN A 265 7.91 -5.03 0.86
C GLN A 265 8.17 -6.42 1.46
N MET A 266 8.93 -6.51 2.55
CA MET A 266 9.11 -7.78 3.25
C MET A 266 7.78 -8.39 3.73
N GLY A 267 6.76 -7.56 3.99
CA GLY A 267 5.44 -7.99 4.43
C GLY A 267 5.35 -8.48 5.88
N HIS A 268 6.43 -8.39 6.64
CA HIS A 268 6.51 -8.82 8.05
C HIS A 268 6.18 -7.71 9.05
N PHE A 269 6.00 -6.48 8.58
CA PHE A 269 5.73 -5.31 9.40
C PHE A 269 4.45 -4.61 8.93
N ASN A 270 3.81 -3.88 9.84
CA ASN A 270 2.68 -3.02 9.52
C ASN A 270 3.20 -1.77 8.78
N PRO A 271 2.90 -1.57 7.48
CA PRO A 271 3.45 -0.45 6.70
C PRO A 271 3.10 0.93 7.26
N GLU A 272 1.94 1.06 7.92
CA GLU A 272 1.49 2.32 8.51
C GLU A 272 2.34 2.75 9.72
N ASN A 273 3.02 1.78 10.36
CA ASN A 273 3.79 1.98 11.58
C ASN A 273 5.31 1.81 11.36
N ILE A 274 5.78 1.78 10.10
CA ILE A 274 7.21 1.85 9.80
C ILE A 274 7.62 3.32 9.84
N GLN A 275 8.27 3.74 10.92
CA GLN A 275 8.68 5.14 11.09
C GLN A 275 10.20 5.22 11.34
N PRO A 276 10.98 5.71 10.34
CA PRO A 276 12.37 6.06 10.59
C PRO A 276 12.43 7.36 11.39
N ASP A 277 12.99 7.29 12.58
CA ASP A 277 13.31 8.45 13.40
C ASP A 277 14.77 8.84 13.16
N VAL A 278 14.95 9.99 12.53
CA VAL A 278 16.25 10.55 12.15
C VAL A 278 16.64 11.60 13.17
N GLN A 279 17.74 11.36 13.89
CA GLN A 279 18.23 12.23 14.96
C GLN A 279 19.58 12.85 14.57
N PRO A 280 19.58 14.08 14.02
CA PRO A 280 20.82 14.79 13.70
C PRO A 280 21.54 15.27 14.95
N ASP A 281 22.87 15.11 14.96
CA ASP A 281 23.76 15.67 15.98
C ASP A 281 24.67 16.73 15.35
N PRO A 282 24.34 18.01 15.48
CA PRO A 282 25.13 19.11 14.91
C PRO A 282 26.53 19.21 15.52
N THR A 283 26.70 18.77 16.76
CA THR A 283 27.97 18.88 17.48
C THR A 283 29.03 17.95 16.88
N ASN A 284 28.61 16.74 16.51
CA ASN A 284 29.52 15.73 15.96
C ASN A 284 29.46 15.61 14.43
N GLY A 285 28.51 16.31 13.77
CA GLY A 285 28.26 16.18 12.34
C GLY A 285 27.78 14.78 11.96
N THR A 286 26.95 14.18 12.80
CA THR A 286 26.48 12.81 12.60
C THR A 286 24.96 12.70 12.70
N VAL A 287 24.43 11.55 12.26
CA VAL A 287 22.99 11.22 12.34
C VAL A 287 22.83 9.83 12.92
N ASP A 288 21.97 9.70 13.93
CA ASP A 288 21.46 8.42 14.39
C ASP A 288 20.11 8.13 13.71
N ILE A 289 19.91 6.90 13.25
CA ILE A 289 18.66 6.46 12.61
C ILE A 289 18.06 5.35 13.46
N ASN A 290 16.83 5.55 13.94
CA ASN A 290 16.09 4.54 14.69
C ASN A 290 14.89 4.09 13.85
N TRP A 291 14.87 2.81 13.47
CA TRP A 291 13.74 2.18 12.80
C TRP A 291 12.78 1.63 13.85
N ASN A 292 11.62 2.26 13.99
CA ASN A 292 10.56 1.77 14.85
C ASN A 292 9.59 0.97 13.97
N LEU A 293 9.53 -0.33 14.23
CA LEU A 293 8.76 -1.29 13.45
C LEU A 293 7.67 -1.89 14.33
N GLU A 294 6.60 -2.36 13.72
CA GLU A 294 5.58 -3.16 14.36
C GLU A 294 5.45 -4.49 13.60
N SER A 295 5.88 -5.57 14.25
CA SER A 295 5.81 -6.91 13.68
C SER A 295 4.37 -7.36 13.53
N LYS A 296 4.00 -7.90 12.35
CA LYS A 296 2.71 -8.53 12.12
C LYS A 296 2.84 -9.99 11.72
N ALA A 297 1.83 -10.80 12.07
CA ALA A 297 1.71 -12.14 11.55
C ALA A 297 1.37 -12.10 10.07
N ASN A 298 2.10 -12.85 9.26
CA ASN A 298 1.91 -12.91 7.81
C ASN A 298 1.79 -14.35 7.30
N ASP A 299 1.67 -15.33 8.20
CA ASP A 299 1.36 -16.70 7.83
C ASP A 299 -0.07 -16.77 7.30
N GLN A 300 -0.28 -17.55 6.24
CA GLN A 300 -1.54 -17.59 5.52
C GLN A 300 -2.05 -19.01 5.45
N VAL A 301 -3.33 -19.17 5.72
CA VAL A 301 -4.10 -20.40 5.44
C VAL A 301 -5.10 -20.03 4.36
N GLU A 302 -4.96 -20.65 3.19
CA GLU A 302 -5.87 -20.49 2.07
C GLU A 302 -6.70 -21.76 1.97
N PHE A 303 -8.02 -21.59 2.07
CA PHE A 303 -8.98 -22.63 1.74
C PHE A 303 -9.82 -22.15 0.55
N SER A 304 -9.91 -22.96 -0.49
CA SER A 304 -10.79 -22.69 -1.62
C SER A 304 -11.56 -23.95 -2.00
N ALA A 305 -12.81 -23.75 -2.40
CA ALA A 305 -13.67 -24.80 -2.92
C ALA A 305 -14.33 -24.33 -4.21
N GLY A 306 -14.38 -25.18 -5.19
CA GLY A 306 -15.02 -24.93 -6.47
C GLY A 306 -15.89 -26.10 -6.88
N TRP A 307 -16.81 -25.85 -7.79
CA TRP A 307 -17.67 -26.88 -8.40
C TRP A 307 -17.37 -26.97 -9.89
N GLY A 308 -17.08 -28.17 -10.36
CA GLY A 308 -16.83 -28.46 -11.79
C GLY A 308 -17.61 -29.68 -12.26
N GLN A 309 -17.39 -30.08 -13.51
CA GLN A 309 -18.06 -31.26 -14.10
C GLN A 309 -17.76 -32.55 -13.35
N THR A 310 -16.59 -32.63 -12.73
CA THR A 310 -16.11 -33.79 -11.94
C THR A 310 -16.44 -33.68 -10.45
N GLY A 311 -17.30 -32.74 -10.04
CA GLY A 311 -17.72 -32.52 -8.66
C GLY A 311 -17.04 -31.36 -7.96
N VAL A 312 -16.96 -31.44 -6.63
CA VAL A 312 -16.36 -30.39 -5.79
C VAL A 312 -14.85 -30.53 -5.77
N ILE A 313 -14.15 -29.44 -6.05
CA ILE A 313 -12.70 -29.35 -5.92
C ILE A 313 -12.38 -28.55 -4.64
N GLY A 314 -11.62 -29.14 -3.74
CA GLY A 314 -11.10 -28.47 -2.54
C GLY A 314 -9.60 -28.26 -2.62
N LYS A 315 -9.13 -27.08 -2.19
CA LYS A 315 -7.70 -26.77 -2.03
C LYS A 315 -7.45 -26.23 -0.63
N LEU A 316 -6.41 -26.74 0.01
CA LEU A 316 -5.84 -26.20 1.23
C LEU A 316 -4.38 -25.85 0.99
N SER A 317 -4.00 -24.62 1.31
CA SER A 317 -2.61 -24.16 1.22
C SER A 317 -2.20 -23.46 2.52
N LEU A 318 -1.07 -23.89 3.07
CA LEU A 318 -0.45 -23.32 4.26
C LEU A 318 0.84 -22.64 3.83
N LYS A 319 0.92 -21.33 4.04
CA LYS A 319 2.11 -20.52 3.71
C LYS A 319 2.68 -19.90 4.97
N PHE A 320 3.88 -20.33 5.33
CA PHE A 320 4.66 -19.82 6.46
C PHE A 320 5.73 -18.87 5.92
N THR A 321 5.60 -17.57 6.20
CA THR A 321 6.42 -16.51 5.58
C THR A 321 7.67 -16.16 6.36
N ASN A 322 7.76 -16.56 7.62
CA ASN A 322 8.90 -16.31 8.49
C ASN A 322 9.61 -17.62 8.91
N PHE A 323 9.64 -18.59 8.02
CA PHE A 323 10.29 -19.86 8.31
C PHE A 323 11.81 -19.71 8.50
N SER A 324 12.39 -20.58 9.31
CA SER A 324 13.84 -20.69 9.51
C SER A 324 14.30 -22.12 9.33
N MET A 325 14.97 -22.40 8.24
CA MET A 325 15.59 -23.72 7.99
C MET A 325 16.70 -24.04 9.00
N ALA A 326 17.44 -23.01 9.42
CA ALA A 326 18.51 -23.19 10.40
C ALA A 326 17.97 -23.66 11.76
N ASN A 327 16.86 -23.09 12.20
CA ASN A 327 16.23 -23.44 13.48
C ASN A 327 15.51 -24.80 13.43
N LEU A 328 15.26 -25.38 12.26
CA LEU A 328 14.71 -26.71 12.13
C LEU A 328 15.66 -27.78 12.73
N PHE A 329 16.96 -27.55 12.60
CA PHE A 329 18.01 -28.46 13.08
C PHE A 329 18.63 -28.04 14.41
N HIS A 330 18.40 -26.79 14.85
CA HIS A 330 18.92 -26.24 16.09
C HIS A 330 17.77 -25.64 16.88
N LYS A 331 17.42 -26.25 18.01
CA LYS A 331 16.42 -25.69 18.93
C LYS A 331 16.93 -24.35 19.46
N SER A 332 16.40 -23.24 18.97
CA SER A 332 16.72 -21.92 19.51
C SER A 332 15.67 -21.48 20.51
N ASP A 333 16.06 -20.60 21.46
CA ASP A 333 15.14 -20.03 22.47
C ASP A 333 14.02 -19.17 21.85
N ASN A 334 14.16 -18.83 20.55
CA ASN A 334 13.18 -18.06 19.79
C ASN A 334 12.17 -18.91 19.01
N TYR A 335 12.07 -20.20 19.33
CA TYR A 335 11.09 -21.08 18.71
C TYR A 335 9.68 -20.71 19.17
N ARG A 336 8.99 -19.88 18.39
CA ARG A 336 7.62 -19.45 18.66
C ARG A 336 6.66 -20.11 17.67
N GLY A 337 5.80 -21.00 18.15
CA GLY A 337 4.79 -21.67 17.36
C GLY A 337 5.13 -23.07 16.89
N PHE A 338 4.37 -23.60 15.92
CA PHE A 338 4.47 -24.99 15.45
C PHE A 338 5.71 -25.23 14.57
N LEU A 339 6.14 -24.22 13.81
CA LEU A 339 7.32 -24.26 12.95
C LEU A 339 8.38 -23.27 13.38
N PRO A 340 9.67 -23.56 13.15
CA PRO A 340 10.75 -22.64 13.45
C PRO A 340 10.66 -21.36 12.61
N GLN A 341 10.83 -20.21 13.25
CA GLN A 341 10.70 -18.88 12.65
C GLN A 341 11.96 -18.04 12.89
N GLY A 342 12.11 -16.95 12.15
CA GLY A 342 13.11 -15.90 12.40
C GLY A 342 13.89 -15.45 11.17
N ASP A 343 14.10 -16.29 10.15
CA ASP A 343 14.98 -16.00 9.00
C ASP A 343 14.25 -15.33 7.81
N GLY A 344 12.92 -15.15 7.90
CA GLY A 344 12.13 -14.56 6.81
C GLY A 344 12.07 -15.42 5.55
N GLN A 345 12.34 -16.72 5.66
CA GLN A 345 12.18 -17.70 4.59
C GLN A 345 10.70 -18.07 4.44
N THR A 346 10.30 -18.54 3.27
CA THR A 346 8.92 -18.96 3.01
C THR A 346 8.86 -20.46 2.79
N LEU A 347 8.00 -21.16 3.54
CA LEU A 347 7.62 -22.54 3.33
C LEU A 347 6.15 -22.60 2.95
N THR A 348 5.82 -23.20 1.82
CA THR A 348 4.43 -23.41 1.40
C THR A 348 4.16 -24.89 1.23
N ILE A 349 3.06 -25.36 1.81
CA ILE A 349 2.56 -26.73 1.68
C ILE A 349 1.13 -26.61 1.17
N SER A 350 0.82 -27.28 0.06
CA SER A 350 -0.54 -27.26 -0.47
C SER A 350 -1.02 -28.63 -0.90
N GLY A 351 -2.30 -28.86 -0.73
CA GLY A 351 -3.01 -30.03 -1.20
C GLY A 351 -4.30 -29.60 -1.91
N GLN A 352 -4.58 -30.22 -3.03
CA GLN A 352 -5.81 -30.02 -3.80
C GLN A 352 -6.40 -31.37 -4.17
N THR A 353 -7.70 -31.49 -4.05
CA THR A 353 -8.40 -32.75 -4.42
C THR A 353 -9.81 -32.44 -4.91
N ASN A 354 -10.28 -33.25 -5.85
CA ASN A 354 -11.69 -33.40 -6.16
C ASN A 354 -12.16 -34.86 -5.93
N GLY A 355 -11.71 -35.44 -4.83
CA GLY A 355 -12.01 -36.83 -4.51
C GLY A 355 -11.16 -37.82 -5.32
N SER A 356 -11.83 -38.66 -6.11
CA SER A 356 -11.18 -39.75 -6.84
C SER A 356 -10.52 -39.34 -8.16
N TYR A 357 -10.96 -38.17 -8.75
CA TYR A 357 -10.54 -37.81 -10.10
C TYR A 357 -9.18 -37.11 -10.14
N TYR A 358 -8.92 -36.27 -9.15
CA TYR A 358 -7.70 -35.47 -9.12
C TYR A 358 -7.21 -35.24 -7.71
N GLN A 359 -5.94 -35.44 -7.51
CA GLN A 359 -5.24 -35.11 -6.27
C GLN A 359 -3.89 -34.48 -6.63
N SER A 360 -3.50 -33.42 -5.91
CA SER A 360 -2.21 -32.78 -6.09
C SER A 360 -1.69 -32.30 -4.74
N TYR A 361 -0.43 -32.58 -4.50
CA TYR A 361 0.29 -32.17 -3.29
C TYR A 361 1.57 -31.46 -3.71
N SER A 362 1.87 -30.34 -3.08
CA SER A 362 3.11 -29.64 -3.35
C SER A 362 3.73 -29.07 -2.08
N VAL A 363 5.04 -29.00 -2.09
CA VAL A 363 5.86 -28.32 -1.10
C VAL A 363 6.83 -27.40 -1.82
N SER A 364 6.96 -26.17 -1.35
CA SER A 364 7.94 -25.21 -1.87
C SER A 364 8.62 -24.46 -0.73
N PHE A 365 9.90 -24.24 -0.91
CA PHE A 365 10.74 -23.45 -0.02
C PHE A 365 11.38 -22.31 -0.80
N PHE A 366 11.42 -21.11 -0.21
CA PHE A 366 12.05 -19.93 -0.80
C PHE A 366 12.87 -19.18 0.25
N ASP A 367 14.11 -18.90 -0.08
CA ASP A 367 15.00 -18.05 0.72
C ASP A 367 15.42 -16.83 -0.12
N PRO A 368 15.02 -15.60 0.27
CA PRO A 368 15.37 -14.39 -0.47
C PRO A 368 16.85 -13.99 -0.33
N TRP A 369 17.56 -14.52 0.68
CA TRP A 369 18.96 -14.19 0.97
C TRP A 369 19.80 -15.43 1.24
N PHE A 370 19.77 -16.37 0.31
CA PHE A 370 20.50 -17.62 0.44
C PHE A 370 21.99 -17.40 0.75
N GLY A 371 22.42 -17.99 1.86
CA GLY A 371 23.76 -17.79 2.41
C GLY A 371 23.93 -16.50 3.23
N GLY A 372 22.90 -15.66 3.39
CA GLY A 372 22.83 -14.51 4.31
C GLY A 372 23.70 -13.29 3.98
N LYS A 373 24.63 -13.39 3.02
CA LYS A 373 25.64 -12.34 2.73
C LYS A 373 25.30 -11.46 1.52
N ARG A 374 24.49 -11.96 0.60
CA ARG A 374 24.11 -11.28 -0.65
C ARG A 374 22.65 -11.53 -0.96
N PRO A 375 21.97 -10.59 -1.63
CA PRO A 375 20.56 -10.75 -2.01
C PRO A 375 20.42 -11.72 -3.20
N ASN A 376 20.84 -12.96 -2.99
CA ASN A 376 20.64 -14.07 -3.91
C ASN A 376 19.47 -14.88 -3.39
N SER A 377 18.43 -15.05 -4.18
CA SER A 377 17.33 -15.92 -3.81
C SER A 377 17.58 -17.35 -4.22
N PHE A 378 17.02 -18.29 -3.45
CA PHE A 378 17.04 -19.71 -3.73
C PHE A 378 15.64 -20.27 -3.51
N SER A 379 15.19 -21.12 -4.43
CA SER A 379 13.92 -21.82 -4.30
C SER A 379 14.05 -23.28 -4.64
N VAL A 380 13.30 -24.09 -3.92
CA VAL A 380 13.13 -25.52 -4.23
C VAL A 380 11.66 -25.83 -4.14
N SER A 381 11.13 -26.55 -5.12
CA SER A 381 9.78 -27.05 -5.06
C SER A 381 9.72 -28.52 -5.50
N ALA A 382 8.75 -29.24 -4.94
CA ALA A 382 8.41 -30.57 -5.39
C ALA A 382 6.88 -30.72 -5.37
N PHE A 383 6.37 -31.44 -6.34
CA PHE A 383 4.95 -31.75 -6.38
C PHE A 383 4.68 -33.15 -6.89
N TYR A 384 3.57 -33.67 -6.46
CA TYR A 384 2.99 -34.91 -6.96
C TYR A 384 1.54 -34.65 -7.33
N SER A 385 1.10 -35.10 -8.48
CA SER A 385 -0.30 -35.11 -8.84
C SER A 385 -0.70 -36.42 -9.49
N ILE A 386 -1.93 -36.81 -9.25
CA ILE A 386 -2.58 -37.94 -9.89
C ILE A 386 -3.92 -37.47 -10.45
N GLN A 387 -4.16 -37.82 -11.69
CA GLN A 387 -5.42 -37.66 -12.36
C GLN A 387 -5.89 -38.99 -12.89
N THR A 388 -7.08 -39.43 -12.46
CA THR A 388 -7.72 -40.63 -12.98
C THR A 388 -8.65 -40.26 -14.14
N ASP A 389 -8.79 -41.17 -15.11
CA ASP A 389 -9.58 -40.90 -16.30
C ASP A 389 -11.09 -40.95 -16.01
N ILE A 390 -11.80 -40.08 -16.71
CA ILE A 390 -13.24 -40.20 -16.92
C ILE A 390 -13.37 -41.18 -18.10
N SER A 391 -14.10 -42.25 -17.91
CA SER A 391 -14.30 -43.33 -18.90
C SER A 391 -14.54 -42.77 -20.32
N SER A 392 -13.91 -43.37 -21.32
CA SER A 392 -14.09 -43.00 -22.73
C SER A 392 -15.54 -42.97 -23.19
N ASN A 393 -16.41 -43.68 -22.50
CA ASN A 393 -17.85 -43.71 -22.75
C ASN A 393 -18.51 -42.35 -22.45
N TYR A 394 -17.96 -41.53 -21.54
CA TYR A 394 -18.46 -40.18 -21.29
C TYR A 394 -18.21 -39.25 -22.48
N TYR A 395 -17.02 -39.28 -23.03
CA TYR A 395 -16.70 -38.48 -24.22
C TYR A 395 -17.45 -38.93 -25.46
N ASN A 396 -17.59 -40.25 -25.64
CA ASN A 396 -18.36 -40.79 -26.73
C ASN A 396 -19.86 -40.47 -26.62
N SER A 397 -20.43 -40.57 -25.44
CA SER A 397 -21.85 -40.25 -25.24
C SER A 397 -22.15 -38.76 -25.34
N ALA A 398 -21.30 -37.90 -24.82
CA ALA A 398 -21.41 -36.44 -24.94
C ALA A 398 -21.21 -35.96 -26.38
N TYR A 399 -20.24 -36.54 -27.10
CA TYR A 399 -19.95 -36.20 -28.50
C TYR A 399 -21.05 -36.71 -29.44
N MET A 400 -21.55 -37.91 -29.21
CA MET A 400 -22.64 -38.49 -30.00
C MET A 400 -23.97 -37.80 -29.72
N ASN A 401 -24.27 -37.41 -28.48
CA ASN A 401 -25.47 -36.62 -28.16
C ASN A 401 -25.43 -35.22 -28.82
N ASN A 402 -24.27 -34.55 -28.83
CA ASN A 402 -24.14 -33.29 -29.57
C ASN A 402 -24.22 -33.49 -31.08
N TYR A 403 -23.65 -34.56 -31.60
CA TYR A 403 -23.72 -34.88 -33.02
C TYR A 403 -25.15 -35.22 -33.46
N TYR A 404 -25.88 -36.05 -32.71
CA TYR A 404 -27.28 -36.37 -32.99
C TYR A 404 -28.21 -35.19 -32.80
N ASN A 405 -28.00 -34.32 -31.83
CA ASN A 405 -28.78 -33.08 -31.66
C ASN A 405 -28.55 -32.04 -32.77
N TYR A 406 -27.37 -32.02 -33.37
CA TYR A 406 -27.06 -31.13 -34.48
C TYR A 406 -27.64 -31.58 -35.82
N TYR A 407 -27.76 -32.91 -36.04
CA TYR A 407 -28.27 -33.48 -37.28
C TYR A 407 -29.73 -33.91 -37.23
N SER A 408 -30.33 -34.12 -36.08
CA SER A 408 -31.76 -34.45 -35.94
C SER A 408 -32.62 -33.25 -35.59
N GLY A 409 -32.48 -32.17 -36.37
CA GLY A 409 -33.45 -31.08 -36.39
C GLY A 409 -34.78 -31.56 -36.93
N TYR A 410 -35.52 -32.34 -36.16
CA TYR A 410 -36.96 -32.53 -36.17
C TYR A 410 -37.35 -33.89 -35.51
N GLY A 411 -38.03 -33.79 -34.37
CA GLY A 411 -39.00 -34.80 -33.91
C GLY A 411 -38.44 -36.06 -33.27
N ASN A 412 -38.46 -36.10 -31.94
CA ASN A 412 -39.32 -37.04 -31.19
C ASN A 412 -39.15 -36.82 -29.67
N TYR A 413 -40.18 -36.30 -29.13
CA TYR A 413 -40.51 -36.34 -27.71
C TYR A 413 -40.99 -37.77 -27.41
N TYR A 414 -40.10 -38.64 -26.93
CA TYR A 414 -40.35 -39.85 -26.14
C TYR A 414 -39.07 -40.69 -26.13
N GLY A 415 -38.27 -40.49 -25.16
CA GLY A 415 -37.09 -41.32 -24.86
C GLY A 415 -36.90 -41.35 -23.37
N GLY A 416 -37.22 -42.48 -22.77
CA GLY A 416 -37.20 -42.67 -21.34
C GLY A 416 -35.87 -42.31 -20.72
N TYR A 417 -35.91 -41.68 -19.57
CA TYR A 417 -34.80 -41.54 -18.65
C TYR A 417 -34.31 -42.92 -18.22
N ASN A 418 -33.36 -43.48 -18.93
CA ASN A 418 -32.53 -44.55 -18.40
C ASN A 418 -31.48 -43.86 -17.47
N ASN A 419 -31.81 -43.77 -16.18
CA ASN A 419 -30.90 -43.44 -15.11
C ASN A 419 -29.93 -44.59 -14.84
N ASN A 420 -29.15 -45.02 -15.82
CA ASN A 420 -27.94 -45.75 -15.57
C ASN A 420 -26.83 -44.70 -15.45
N TYR A 421 -26.65 -44.15 -14.25
CA TYR A 421 -25.40 -43.59 -13.83
C TYR A 421 -24.36 -44.71 -13.73
N GLU A 422 -23.97 -45.29 -14.87
CA GLU A 422 -22.73 -46.03 -14.94
C GLU A 422 -21.62 -45.06 -14.56
N SER A 423 -20.91 -45.40 -13.54
CA SER A 423 -19.74 -44.67 -13.05
C SER A 423 -18.82 -44.39 -14.23
N PHE A 424 -18.76 -43.14 -14.68
CA PHE A 424 -17.83 -42.66 -15.70
C PHE A 424 -16.40 -42.64 -15.20
N TYR A 425 -16.15 -43.12 -14.00
CA TYR A 425 -14.86 -43.21 -13.35
C TYR A 425 -14.21 -44.53 -13.64
N ASP A 426 -13.03 -44.50 -14.26
CA ASP A 426 -12.18 -45.65 -14.47
C ASP A 426 -10.93 -45.57 -13.58
N PRO A 427 -10.92 -46.26 -12.42
CA PRO A 427 -9.81 -46.20 -11.48
C PRO A 427 -8.51 -46.85 -12.00
N ASP A 428 -8.60 -47.68 -13.03
CA ASP A 428 -7.45 -48.35 -13.60
C ASP A 428 -6.61 -47.44 -14.50
N LYS A 429 -7.23 -46.37 -15.04
CA LYS A 429 -6.56 -45.38 -15.87
C LYS A 429 -6.11 -44.19 -15.05
N SER A 430 -4.82 -43.91 -15.04
CA SER A 430 -4.30 -42.75 -14.32
C SER A 430 -3.08 -42.11 -14.98
N ILE A 431 -2.98 -40.81 -14.88
CA ILE A 431 -1.75 -40.06 -15.14
C ILE A 431 -1.21 -39.63 -13.80
N GLN A 432 -0.01 -40.05 -13.48
CA GLN A 432 0.74 -39.58 -12.33
C GLN A 432 1.85 -38.67 -12.82
N MET A 433 2.01 -37.55 -12.15
CA MET A 433 3.03 -36.54 -12.47
C MET A 433 3.84 -36.25 -11.22
N TYR A 434 5.13 -36.40 -11.33
CA TYR A 434 6.11 -36.02 -10.31
C TYR A 434 6.93 -34.85 -10.88
N GLY A 435 7.07 -33.80 -10.13
CA GLY A 435 7.90 -32.69 -10.54
C GLY A 435 8.74 -32.16 -9.39
N ALA A 436 9.91 -31.66 -9.76
CA ALA A 436 10.79 -30.95 -8.85
C ALA A 436 11.40 -29.75 -9.61
N SER A 437 11.58 -28.64 -8.95
CA SER A 437 12.30 -27.49 -9.51
C SER A 437 13.29 -26.91 -8.51
N ILE A 438 14.38 -26.34 -9.04
CA ILE A 438 15.37 -25.58 -8.31
C ILE A 438 15.54 -24.26 -9.00
N GLY A 439 15.30 -23.18 -8.29
CA GLY A 439 15.45 -21.82 -8.79
C GLY A 439 16.56 -21.07 -8.05
N TRP A 440 17.22 -20.21 -8.77
CA TRP A 440 18.22 -19.29 -8.23
C TRP A 440 18.01 -17.90 -8.82
N GLY A 441 18.11 -16.87 -7.98
CA GLY A 441 17.99 -15.48 -8.38
C GLY A 441 19.12 -14.63 -7.82
N LYS A 442 19.49 -13.58 -8.54
CA LYS A 442 20.52 -12.64 -8.12
C LYS A 442 20.08 -11.21 -8.46
N ARG A 443 20.15 -10.32 -7.47
CA ARG A 443 20.04 -8.89 -7.69
C ARG A 443 21.34 -8.39 -8.33
N LEU A 444 21.23 -7.76 -9.49
CA LEU A 444 22.39 -7.26 -10.24
C LEU A 444 22.92 -5.98 -9.60
N ARG A 445 24.16 -5.60 -9.96
CA ARG A 445 24.76 -4.31 -9.58
C ARG A 445 24.88 -3.37 -10.77
N TRP A 446 24.73 -3.89 -11.96
CA TRP A 446 24.80 -3.15 -13.22
C TRP A 446 23.61 -3.58 -14.10
N PRO A 447 22.92 -2.65 -14.75
CA PRO A 447 23.10 -1.17 -14.71
C PRO A 447 22.81 -0.56 -13.34
N ASP A 448 21.94 -1.15 -12.54
CA ASP A 448 21.64 -0.80 -11.16
C ASP A 448 21.11 -2.03 -10.41
N ASP A 449 20.79 -1.89 -9.13
CA ASP A 449 20.36 -2.99 -8.28
C ASP A 449 18.81 -3.18 -8.22
N TYR A 450 18.08 -2.55 -9.13
CA TYR A 450 16.65 -2.85 -9.38
C TYR A 450 16.48 -4.05 -10.32
N PHE A 451 17.51 -4.38 -11.11
CA PHE A 451 17.47 -5.55 -11.97
C PHE A 451 17.77 -6.84 -11.20
N THR A 452 16.98 -7.87 -11.49
CA THR A 452 17.18 -9.22 -10.98
C THR A 452 17.32 -10.20 -12.14
N LEU A 453 18.29 -11.11 -12.04
CA LEU A 453 18.43 -12.24 -12.93
C LEU A 453 17.96 -13.50 -12.18
N SER A 454 17.05 -14.26 -12.76
CA SER A 454 16.63 -15.54 -12.20
C SER A 454 16.74 -16.65 -13.24
N ALA A 455 17.07 -17.86 -12.75
CA ALA A 455 17.10 -19.09 -13.53
C ALA A 455 16.43 -20.19 -12.73
N GLU A 456 15.65 -21.02 -13.40
CA GLU A 456 14.98 -22.17 -12.81
C GLU A 456 15.22 -23.39 -13.68
N LEU A 457 15.57 -24.50 -13.03
CA LEU A 457 15.65 -25.81 -13.64
C LEU A 457 14.52 -26.66 -13.08
N SER A 458 13.67 -27.19 -13.96
CA SER A 458 12.57 -28.06 -13.58
C SER A 458 12.69 -29.43 -14.26
N TYR A 459 12.30 -30.44 -13.53
CA TYR A 459 12.17 -31.82 -14.02
C TYR A 459 10.75 -32.31 -13.75
N GLN A 460 10.15 -32.92 -14.76
CA GLN A 460 8.82 -33.51 -14.65
C GLN A 460 8.83 -34.90 -15.25
N ARG A 461 8.21 -35.87 -14.55
CA ARG A 461 8.02 -37.22 -15.00
C ARG A 461 6.54 -37.58 -15.00
N PHE A 462 6.09 -38.07 -16.15
CA PHE A 462 4.73 -38.54 -16.35
C PHE A 462 4.75 -40.06 -16.35
N ILE A 463 3.84 -40.67 -15.61
CA ILE A 463 3.59 -42.12 -15.61
C ILE A 463 2.13 -42.29 -16.02
N LEU A 464 1.92 -42.89 -17.18
CA LEU A 464 0.60 -43.21 -17.72
C LEU A 464 0.32 -44.68 -17.44
N LYS A 465 -0.82 -44.96 -16.83
CA LYS A 465 -1.30 -46.31 -16.57
C LYS A 465 -2.60 -46.52 -17.33
N ASP A 466 -2.63 -47.52 -18.18
CA ASP A 466 -3.82 -47.96 -18.97
C ASP A 466 -4.51 -46.88 -19.81
N TRP A 467 -3.77 -45.84 -20.18
CA TRP A 467 -4.24 -44.81 -21.11
C TRP A 467 -4.06 -45.30 -22.55
N SER A 468 -5.11 -45.86 -23.16
CA SER A 468 -5.12 -46.18 -24.57
C SER A 468 -5.73 -45.04 -25.40
N TYR A 469 -4.99 -44.54 -26.37
CA TYR A 469 -5.42 -43.79 -27.57
C TYR A 469 -5.93 -42.35 -27.45
N LEU A 470 -6.16 -41.74 -26.31
CA LEU A 470 -6.88 -40.47 -26.29
C LEU A 470 -6.01 -39.22 -26.22
N TYR A 471 -4.72 -39.31 -25.86
CA TYR A 471 -3.93 -38.13 -25.55
C TYR A 471 -2.88 -37.74 -26.59
N ILE A 472 -2.61 -38.56 -27.58
CA ILE A 472 -1.52 -38.25 -28.53
C ILE A 472 -1.97 -38.49 -29.97
N LYS A 473 -3.04 -37.82 -30.37
CA LYS A 473 -3.30 -37.64 -31.79
C LYS A 473 -2.49 -36.40 -32.23
N LEU A 474 -1.36 -36.66 -32.87
CA LEU A 474 -0.57 -35.60 -33.49
C LEU A 474 -1.37 -34.89 -34.61
N ASN A 475 -1.06 -33.64 -34.86
CA ASN A 475 -1.72 -32.85 -35.94
C ASN A 475 -1.73 -33.51 -37.33
N ASN A 476 -0.92 -34.54 -37.54
CA ASN A 476 -0.85 -35.35 -38.76
C ASN A 476 -1.77 -36.62 -38.75
N GLY A 477 -2.55 -36.81 -37.68
CA GLY A 477 -3.44 -37.97 -37.58
C GLY A 477 -2.80 -39.27 -37.09
N GLU A 478 -1.52 -39.26 -36.80
CA GLU A 478 -0.82 -40.40 -36.20
C GLU A 478 -0.98 -40.40 -34.68
N TYR A 479 -0.99 -41.64 -34.09
CA TYR A 479 -1.04 -41.84 -32.64
C TYR A 479 0.37 -42.18 -32.16
N MET A 480 0.79 -41.56 -31.08
CA MET A 480 2.04 -41.87 -30.40
C MET A 480 1.79 -42.77 -29.19
#